data_8bf66c8f301127f9f7de346eb469eb84
#
_entry.id   8bf66c8f301127f9f7de346eb469eb84
#
_cell.length_a   1.000
_cell.length_b   1.000
_cell.length_c   1.000
_cell.angle_alpha   90.00
_cell.angle_beta   90.00
_cell.angle_gamma   90.00
#
_symmetry.space_group_name_H-M   'P 1'
#
loop_
_entity.id
_entity.type
_entity.pdbx_description
1 polymer ?
#
loop_
_entity_poly.entity_id
_entity_poly.type
_entity_poly.pdbx_seq_one_letter_code
_entity_poly.pdbx_strand_id
1 'polypeptide(L)'
;YELHIIVKRPASVKRVSFLLREDIAKLDRLDAETRFLGKHRIGTIGELTAHRETASAEVDALTAQRQELRKELRRCNRQGDPVAVGEVKQKISALSSRIRAARKEVVLCDGIAQRSGQVKENLERLVEQKETERKELTQHELFRRRGGAGREAVPGNR
;
A
#
# COMPACT_ATOMS: atom_id res chain seq x y z
N TYR A 1 -16.24 -22.93 -14.32
CA TYR A 1 -15.96 -21.94 -15.38
C TYR A 1 -14.79 -21.09 -14.89
N GLU A 2 -13.57 -21.47 -15.29
CA GLU A 2 -12.37 -20.67 -15.04
C GLU A 2 -12.29 -19.56 -16.08
N LEU A 3 -12.53 -18.32 -15.65
CA LEU A 3 -12.25 -17.13 -16.44
C LEU A 3 -10.75 -16.88 -16.43
N HIS A 4 -10.05 -17.53 -17.36
CA HIS A 4 -8.69 -17.14 -17.72
C HIS A 4 -8.73 -15.81 -18.50
N ILE A 5 -8.76 -14.69 -17.76
CA ILE A 5 -8.50 -13.39 -18.36
C ILE A 5 -6.99 -13.32 -18.60
N ILE A 6 -6.56 -13.83 -19.76
CA ILE A 6 -5.22 -13.60 -20.28
C ILE A 6 -5.19 -12.13 -20.73
N VAL A 7 -4.82 -11.23 -19.84
CA VAL A 7 -4.45 -9.87 -20.23
C VAL A 7 -3.11 -9.96 -20.98
N LYS A 8 -3.18 -10.31 -22.27
CA LYS A 8 -2.04 -10.11 -23.17
C LYS A 8 -1.78 -8.61 -23.17
N ARG A 9 -0.69 -8.16 -22.55
CA ARG A 9 -0.21 -6.78 -22.72
C ARG A 9 -0.03 -6.55 -24.21
N PRO A 10 -0.75 -5.62 -24.84
CA PRO A 10 -0.54 -5.32 -26.24
C PRO A 10 0.89 -4.80 -26.39
N ALA A 11 1.66 -5.42 -27.30
CA ALA A 11 3.08 -5.13 -27.55
C ALA A 11 3.37 -3.70 -28.04
N SER A 12 2.37 -2.83 -28.14
CA SER A 12 2.50 -1.47 -28.67
C SER A 12 1.63 -0.43 -27.96
N VAL A 13 1.66 -0.37 -26.62
CA VAL A 13 1.15 0.85 -25.94
C VAL A 13 2.23 1.92 -26.01
N LYS A 14 2.55 2.38 -27.22
CA LYS A 14 3.59 3.40 -27.45
C LYS A 14 3.18 4.81 -27.04
N ARG A 15 1.89 5.08 -26.76
CA ARG A 15 1.41 6.39 -26.28
C ARG A 15 0.21 6.21 -25.37
N VAL A 16 0.44 5.86 -24.13
CA VAL A 16 -0.57 6.11 -23.10
C VAL A 16 -0.76 7.62 -23.00
N SER A 17 -2.00 8.09 -23.12
CA SER A 17 -2.32 9.51 -22.92
C SER A 17 -1.69 9.99 -21.61
N PHE A 18 -1.11 11.18 -21.61
CA PHE A 18 -0.51 11.79 -20.40
C PHE A 18 -1.47 11.75 -19.21
N LEU A 19 -2.78 11.96 -19.47
CA LEU A 19 -3.85 11.93 -18.47
C LEU A 19 -4.04 10.55 -17.80
N LEU A 20 -3.71 9.46 -18.50
CA LEU A 20 -3.88 8.09 -17.97
C LEU A 20 -2.62 7.52 -17.30
N ARG A 21 -1.49 8.21 -17.39
CA ARG A 21 -0.22 7.70 -16.83
C ARG A 21 -0.26 7.56 -15.32
N GLU A 22 -0.88 8.51 -14.63
CA GLU A 22 -1.01 8.45 -13.18
C GLU A 22 -1.93 7.31 -12.74
N ASP A 23 -3.02 7.10 -13.45
CA ASP A 23 -3.97 6.05 -13.12
C ASP A 23 -3.39 4.67 -13.40
N ILE A 24 -2.64 4.52 -14.48
CA ILE A 24 -1.90 3.28 -14.76
C ILE A 24 -0.84 3.03 -13.69
N ALA A 25 -0.10 4.05 -13.28
CA ALA A 25 0.89 3.91 -12.21
C ALA A 25 0.25 3.54 -10.86
N LYS A 26 -0.95 4.05 -10.57
CA LYS A 26 -1.74 3.65 -9.39
C LYS A 26 -2.18 2.18 -9.49
N LEU A 27 -2.68 1.75 -10.66
CA LEU A 27 -3.10 0.37 -10.90
C LEU A 27 -1.91 -0.61 -10.81
N ASP A 28 -0.77 -0.28 -11.43
CA ASP A 28 0.44 -1.10 -11.34
C ASP A 28 0.92 -1.25 -9.89
N ARG A 29 0.79 -0.19 -9.09
CA ARG A 29 1.12 -0.22 -7.67
C ARG A 29 0.18 -1.12 -6.88
N LEU A 30 -1.13 -0.99 -7.09
CA LEU A 30 -2.14 -1.84 -6.44
C LEU A 30 -1.98 -3.31 -6.81
N ASP A 31 -1.67 -3.60 -8.08
CA ASP A 31 -1.37 -4.97 -8.54
C ASP A 31 -0.14 -5.54 -7.82
N ALA A 32 0.95 -4.77 -7.74
CA ALA A 32 2.17 -5.18 -7.06
C ALA A 32 1.90 -5.48 -5.56
N GLU A 33 1.09 -4.67 -4.90
CA GLU A 33 0.73 -4.85 -3.49
C GLU A 33 -0.18 -6.05 -3.26
N THR A 34 -1.19 -6.22 -4.11
CA THR A 34 -2.09 -7.38 -4.04
C THR A 34 -1.32 -8.69 -4.23
N ARG A 35 -0.39 -8.72 -5.21
CA ARG A 35 0.50 -9.88 -5.41
C ARG A 35 1.41 -10.12 -4.21
N PHE A 36 1.94 -9.05 -3.60
CA PHE A 36 2.78 -9.15 -2.42
C PHE A 36 2.00 -9.74 -1.23
N LEU A 37 0.81 -9.21 -0.94
CA LEU A 37 -0.06 -9.71 0.13
C LEU A 37 -0.43 -11.19 -0.08
N GLY A 38 -0.81 -11.55 -1.31
CA GLY A 38 -1.14 -12.94 -1.66
C GLY A 38 0.04 -13.89 -1.55
N LYS A 39 1.24 -13.46 -1.99
CA LYS A 39 2.48 -14.26 -1.90
C LYS A 39 2.85 -14.58 -0.46
N HIS A 40 2.72 -13.61 0.43
CA HIS A 40 3.11 -13.75 1.85
C HIS A 40 1.93 -14.14 2.76
N ARG A 41 0.72 -14.31 2.18
CA ARG A 41 -0.52 -14.65 2.91
C ARG A 41 -0.83 -13.69 4.05
N ILE A 42 -0.61 -12.41 3.81
CA ILE A 42 -0.85 -11.34 4.76
C ILE A 42 -2.31 -10.89 4.64
N GLY A 43 -3.12 -11.12 5.67
CA GLY A 43 -4.53 -10.74 5.73
C GLY A 43 -4.84 -9.62 6.72
N THR A 44 -3.92 -9.30 7.62
CA THR A 44 -4.12 -8.30 8.68
C THR A 44 -2.98 -7.29 8.74
N ILE A 45 -3.27 -6.10 9.31
CA ILE A 45 -2.25 -5.08 9.53
C ILE A 45 -1.17 -5.55 10.51
N GLY A 46 -1.53 -6.36 11.51
CA GLY A 46 -0.58 -6.95 12.45
C GLY A 46 0.43 -7.86 11.76
N GLU A 47 -0.02 -8.74 10.85
CA GLU A 47 0.84 -9.60 10.05
C GLU A 47 1.74 -8.77 9.11
N LEU A 48 1.20 -7.70 8.52
CA LEU A 48 1.97 -6.78 7.67
C LEU A 48 3.10 -6.12 8.46
N THR A 49 2.82 -5.65 9.68
CA THR A 49 3.81 -5.01 10.55
C THR A 49 4.89 -6.01 10.96
N ALA A 50 4.52 -7.22 11.36
CA ALA A 50 5.47 -8.28 11.71
C ALA A 50 6.37 -8.66 10.52
N HIS A 51 5.79 -8.75 9.31
CA HIS A 51 6.56 -9.03 8.10
C HIS A 51 7.55 -7.89 7.78
N ARG A 52 7.10 -6.63 7.91
CA ARG A 52 7.94 -5.44 7.74
C ARG A 52 9.14 -5.44 8.70
N GLU A 53 8.90 -5.73 9.98
CA GLU A 53 9.95 -5.80 11.00
C GLU A 53 10.97 -6.89 10.67
N THR A 54 10.49 -8.07 10.25
CA THR A 54 11.35 -9.18 9.82
C THR A 54 12.20 -8.79 8.61
N ALA A 55 11.59 -8.16 7.59
CA ALA A 55 12.32 -7.70 6.40
C ALA A 55 13.33 -6.59 6.74
N SER A 56 13.00 -5.68 7.66
CA SER A 56 13.92 -4.64 8.13
C SER A 56 15.13 -5.25 8.86
N ALA A 57 14.90 -6.20 9.76
CA ALA A 57 15.97 -6.91 10.45
C ALA A 57 16.87 -7.69 9.46
N GLU A 58 16.29 -8.28 8.41
CA GLU A 58 17.08 -8.93 7.35
C GLU A 58 17.95 -7.91 6.60
N VAL A 59 17.43 -6.72 6.27
CA VAL A 59 18.22 -5.63 5.64
C VAL A 59 19.42 -5.25 6.50
N ASP A 60 19.23 -5.12 7.80
CA ASP A 60 20.30 -4.74 8.73
C ASP A 60 21.37 -5.85 8.82
N ALA A 61 20.94 -7.11 8.97
CA ALA A 61 21.84 -8.25 9.02
C ALA A 61 22.66 -8.41 7.73
N LEU A 62 22.01 -8.32 6.55
CA LEU A 62 22.66 -8.41 5.25
C LEU A 62 23.62 -7.21 5.01
N THR A 63 23.26 -6.03 5.53
CA THR A 63 24.11 -4.83 5.43
C THR A 63 25.38 -5.00 6.27
N ALA A 64 25.26 -5.54 7.47
CA ALA A 64 26.42 -5.87 8.32
C ALA A 64 27.32 -6.91 7.65
N GLN A 65 26.77 -8.00 7.12
CA GLN A 65 27.52 -9.01 6.37
C GLN A 65 28.26 -8.40 5.18
N ARG A 66 27.61 -7.51 4.42
CA ARG A 66 28.24 -6.83 3.29
C ARG A 66 29.40 -5.91 3.74
N GLN A 67 29.30 -5.29 4.90
CA GLN A 67 30.39 -4.47 5.45
C GLN A 67 31.61 -5.34 5.80
N GLU A 68 31.40 -6.52 6.39
CA GLU A 68 32.49 -7.46 6.68
C GLU A 68 33.18 -7.95 5.39
N LEU A 69 32.39 -8.33 4.36
CA LEU A 69 32.99 -8.71 3.07
C LEU A 69 33.74 -7.55 2.40
N ARG A 70 33.35 -6.30 2.62
CA ARG A 70 34.12 -5.13 2.14
C ARG A 70 35.46 -4.97 2.87
N LYS A 71 35.52 -5.32 4.16
CA LYS A 71 36.76 -5.35 4.90
C LYS A 71 37.67 -6.47 4.38
N GLU A 72 37.10 -7.64 4.14
CA GLU A 72 37.80 -8.79 3.54
C GLU A 72 38.35 -8.44 2.15
N LEU A 73 37.52 -7.83 1.28
CA LEU A 73 37.95 -7.37 -0.04
C LEU A 73 39.18 -6.45 0.02
N ARG A 74 39.20 -5.51 0.99
CA ARG A 74 40.37 -4.62 1.20
C ARG A 74 41.61 -5.40 1.63
N ARG A 75 41.45 -6.50 2.38
CA ARG A 75 42.53 -7.38 2.80
C ARG A 75 43.07 -8.18 1.62
N CYS A 76 42.17 -8.83 0.81
CA CYS A 76 42.58 -9.58 -0.39
C CYS A 76 43.27 -8.68 -1.41
N ASN A 77 42.79 -7.45 -1.62
CA ASN A 77 43.46 -6.48 -2.51
C ASN A 77 44.88 -6.14 -2.07
N ARG A 78 45.15 -6.07 -0.76
CA ARG A 78 46.52 -5.82 -0.23
C ARG A 78 47.43 -7.05 -0.38
N GLN A 79 46.86 -8.25 -0.37
CA GLN A 79 47.56 -9.51 -0.56
C GLN A 79 47.84 -9.81 -2.04
N GLY A 80 47.19 -9.11 -2.97
CA GLY A 80 47.42 -9.27 -4.39
C GLY A 80 46.84 -10.57 -4.97
N ASP A 81 45.83 -11.19 -4.32
CA ASP A 81 45.17 -12.42 -4.79
C ASP A 81 43.97 -12.08 -5.67
N PRO A 82 44.07 -12.19 -7.02
CA PRO A 82 42.99 -11.82 -7.91
C PRO A 82 41.80 -12.78 -7.85
N VAL A 83 42.03 -14.05 -7.49
CA VAL A 83 40.97 -15.08 -7.41
C VAL A 83 40.08 -14.79 -6.20
N ALA A 84 40.67 -14.62 -5.02
CA ALA A 84 39.98 -14.27 -3.80
C ALA A 84 39.22 -12.93 -3.95
N VAL A 85 39.81 -11.93 -4.59
CA VAL A 85 39.14 -10.66 -4.91
C VAL A 85 37.89 -10.88 -5.79
N GLY A 86 37.97 -11.75 -6.79
CA GLY A 86 36.84 -12.10 -7.66
C GLY A 86 35.69 -12.73 -6.88
N GLU A 87 35.95 -13.71 -6.06
CA GLU A 87 34.95 -14.40 -5.24
C GLU A 87 34.25 -13.46 -4.23
N VAL A 88 35.03 -12.63 -3.53
CA VAL A 88 34.46 -11.68 -2.56
C VAL A 88 33.59 -10.63 -3.27
N LYS A 89 33.97 -10.15 -4.45
CA LYS A 89 33.14 -9.24 -5.27
C LYS A 89 31.81 -9.89 -5.66
N GLN A 90 31.81 -11.16 -6.05
CA GLN A 90 30.58 -11.88 -6.38
C GLN A 90 29.66 -12.00 -5.14
N LYS A 91 30.20 -12.35 -3.98
CA LYS A 91 29.45 -12.40 -2.70
C LYS A 91 28.83 -11.03 -2.36
N ILE A 92 29.58 -9.94 -2.49
CA ILE A 92 29.08 -8.57 -2.26
C ILE A 92 27.97 -8.22 -3.25
N SER A 93 28.07 -8.61 -4.52
CA SER A 93 27.04 -8.40 -5.53
C SER A 93 25.74 -9.15 -5.18
N ALA A 94 25.85 -10.42 -4.81
CA ALA A 94 24.72 -11.24 -4.38
C ALA A 94 24.02 -10.65 -3.16
N LEU A 95 24.77 -10.26 -2.11
CA LEU A 95 24.18 -9.58 -0.94
C LEU A 95 23.53 -8.25 -1.31
N SER A 96 24.12 -7.47 -2.21
CA SER A 96 23.56 -6.20 -2.64
C SER A 96 22.22 -6.37 -3.38
N SER A 97 22.06 -7.48 -4.10
CA SER A 97 20.80 -7.83 -4.76
C SER A 97 19.74 -8.24 -3.74
N ARG A 98 20.11 -9.05 -2.73
CA ARG A 98 19.20 -9.42 -1.63
C ARG A 98 18.77 -8.21 -0.81
N ILE A 99 19.69 -7.32 -0.45
CA ILE A 99 19.37 -6.06 0.26
C ILE A 99 18.39 -5.22 -0.54
N ARG A 100 18.56 -5.12 -1.85
CA ARG A 100 17.60 -4.38 -2.72
C ARG A 100 16.22 -5.03 -2.74
N ALA A 101 16.15 -6.35 -2.76
CA ALA A 101 14.88 -7.07 -2.71
C ALA A 101 14.16 -6.84 -1.37
N ALA A 102 14.83 -7.06 -0.24
CA ALA A 102 14.27 -6.86 1.08
C ALA A 102 13.82 -5.39 1.31
N ARG A 103 14.59 -4.41 0.86
CA ARG A 103 14.19 -2.99 0.92
C ARG A 103 12.92 -2.69 0.12
N LYS A 104 12.75 -3.32 -1.04
CA LYS A 104 11.50 -3.18 -1.82
C LYS A 104 10.30 -3.75 -1.06
N GLU A 105 10.48 -4.84 -0.34
CA GLU A 105 9.43 -5.42 0.49
C GLU A 105 9.04 -4.48 1.65
N VAL A 106 10.02 -3.87 2.33
CA VAL A 106 9.76 -2.85 3.37
C VAL A 106 8.95 -1.67 2.80
N VAL A 107 9.37 -1.14 1.66
CA VAL A 107 8.66 -0.01 1.00
C VAL A 107 7.24 -0.40 0.60
N LEU A 108 7.00 -1.63 0.14
CA LEU A 108 5.66 -2.12 -0.16
C LEU A 108 4.81 -2.21 1.12
N CYS A 109 5.34 -2.75 2.21
CA CYS A 109 4.64 -2.80 3.50
C CYS A 109 4.25 -1.40 3.98
N ASP A 110 5.17 -0.42 3.92
CA ASP A 110 4.90 0.96 4.32
C ASP A 110 3.81 1.60 3.45
N GLY A 111 3.85 1.37 2.13
CA GLY A 111 2.84 1.88 1.21
C GLY A 111 1.44 1.29 1.44
N ILE A 112 1.36 -0.01 1.73
CA ILE A 112 0.10 -0.69 2.06
C ILE A 112 -0.46 -0.17 3.40
N ALA A 113 0.38 -0.06 4.42
CA ALA A 113 -0.01 0.45 5.74
C ALA A 113 -0.56 1.88 5.66
N GLN A 114 0.13 2.76 4.95
CA GLN A 114 -0.31 4.14 4.74
C GLN A 114 -1.68 4.23 4.06
N ARG A 115 -1.90 3.44 3.00
CA ARG A 115 -3.18 3.45 2.29
C ARG A 115 -4.32 2.85 3.10
N SER A 116 -4.08 1.78 3.82
CA SER A 116 -5.11 1.19 4.70
C SER A 116 -5.53 2.17 5.78
N GLY A 117 -4.61 2.96 6.33
CA GLY A 117 -4.91 4.07 7.24
C GLY A 117 -5.80 5.12 6.59
N GLN A 118 -5.45 5.60 5.39
CA GLN A 118 -6.25 6.59 4.65
C GLN A 118 -7.66 6.08 4.30
N VAL A 119 -7.78 4.81 3.90
CA VAL A 119 -9.09 4.20 3.61
C VAL A 119 -9.94 4.14 4.88
N LYS A 120 -9.36 3.76 6.02
CA LYS A 120 -10.05 3.72 7.29
C LYS A 120 -10.56 5.12 7.69
N GLU A 121 -9.71 6.14 7.66
CA GLU A 121 -10.09 7.52 7.95
C GLU A 121 -11.21 8.03 7.04
N ASN A 122 -11.14 7.73 5.74
CA ASN A 122 -12.18 8.12 4.79
C ASN A 122 -13.51 7.42 5.07
N LEU A 123 -13.49 6.14 5.44
CA LEU A 123 -14.70 5.40 5.83
C LEU A 123 -15.31 5.96 7.12
N GLU A 124 -14.50 6.29 8.12
CA GLU A 124 -14.96 6.92 9.36
C GLU A 124 -15.64 8.26 9.08
N ARG A 125 -15.04 9.11 8.25
CA ARG A 125 -15.65 10.39 7.82
C ARG A 125 -16.97 10.20 7.09
N LEU A 126 -17.06 9.21 6.19
CA LEU A 126 -18.30 8.92 5.47
C LEU A 126 -19.41 8.41 6.40
N VAL A 127 -19.07 7.62 7.42
CA VAL A 127 -20.02 7.17 8.45
C VAL A 127 -20.52 8.35 9.26
N GLU A 128 -19.64 9.22 9.73
CA GLU A 128 -20.00 10.44 10.46
C GLU A 128 -20.89 11.36 9.62
N GLN A 129 -20.58 11.57 8.36
CA GLN A 129 -21.42 12.37 7.44
C GLN A 129 -22.82 11.78 7.30
N LYS A 130 -22.94 10.48 7.11
CA LYS A 130 -24.25 9.81 7.02
C LYS A 130 -25.04 9.89 8.31
N GLU A 131 -24.38 9.83 9.46
CA GLU A 131 -25.05 10.00 10.75
C GLU A 131 -25.55 11.42 10.97
N THR A 132 -24.77 12.44 10.55
CA THR A 132 -25.20 13.84 10.61
C THR A 132 -26.37 14.11 9.69
N GLU A 133 -26.31 13.68 8.43
CA GLU A 133 -27.43 13.77 7.47
C GLU A 133 -28.69 13.09 8.00
N ARG A 134 -28.55 11.93 8.61
CA ARG A 134 -29.69 11.19 9.19
C ARG A 134 -30.31 11.96 10.38
N LYS A 135 -29.51 12.59 11.22
CA LYS A 135 -29.97 13.43 12.33
C LYS A 135 -30.71 14.67 11.81
N GLU A 136 -30.18 15.32 10.78
CA GLU A 136 -30.79 16.48 10.14
C GLU A 136 -32.15 16.13 9.49
N LEU A 137 -32.22 15.01 8.78
CA LEU A 137 -33.47 14.52 8.19
C LEU A 137 -34.53 14.23 9.26
N THR A 138 -34.14 13.57 10.35
CA THR A 138 -35.07 13.29 11.46
C THR A 138 -35.55 14.56 12.14
N GLN A 139 -34.66 15.55 12.34
CA GLN A 139 -35.05 16.86 12.87
C GLN A 139 -36.01 17.59 11.94
N HIS A 140 -35.71 17.60 10.63
CA HIS A 140 -36.59 18.24 9.64
C HIS A 140 -37.99 17.59 9.57
N GLU A 141 -38.07 16.26 9.68
CA GLU A 141 -39.35 15.56 9.77
C GLU A 141 -40.12 15.91 11.04
N LEU A 142 -39.44 16.04 12.18
CA LEU A 142 -40.08 16.47 13.42
C LEU A 142 -40.61 17.90 13.35
N PHE A 143 -39.86 18.83 12.73
CA PHE A 143 -40.34 20.20 12.49
C PHE A 143 -41.54 20.24 11.54
N ARG A 144 -41.54 19.41 10.50
CA ARG A 144 -42.64 19.32 9.53
C ARG A 144 -43.91 18.79 10.21
N ARG A 145 -43.83 17.83 11.10
CA ARG A 145 -44.95 17.30 11.90
C ARG A 145 -45.50 18.33 12.88
N ARG A 146 -44.66 19.14 13.53
CA ARG A 146 -45.08 20.22 14.44
C ARG A 146 -45.72 21.41 13.73
N GLY A 147 -45.29 21.75 12.51
CA GLY A 147 -45.83 22.83 11.70
C GLY A 147 -47.18 22.51 11.03
N GLY A 148 -47.51 21.20 10.87
CA GLY A 148 -48.77 20.76 10.29
C GLY A 148 -49.97 20.74 11.26
N ALA A 149 -49.73 20.79 12.57
CA ALA A 149 -50.81 20.74 13.58
C ALA A 149 -51.48 22.10 13.87
N GLY A 150 -51.07 23.19 13.18
CA GLY A 150 -51.60 24.55 13.41
C GLY A 150 -52.61 25.09 12.38
N ARG A 151 -53.14 24.27 11.48
CA ARG A 151 -54.08 24.71 10.46
C ARG A 151 -55.40 23.92 10.47
N GLU A 152 -56.02 23.86 11.62
CA GLU A 152 -57.46 23.53 11.68
C GLU A 152 -58.15 24.48 12.66
N ALA A 153 -59.22 25.11 12.16
CA ALA A 153 -60.27 25.86 12.79
C ALA A 153 -60.27 27.36 12.50
N VAL A 154 -60.74 27.72 11.32
CA VAL A 154 -61.53 28.95 11.17
C VAL A 154 -62.98 28.53 11.17
N PRO A 155 -63.74 28.79 12.25
CA PRO A 155 -65.19 28.59 12.21
C PRO A 155 -65.77 29.69 11.34
N GLY A 156 -66.55 29.27 10.29
CA GLY A 156 -67.35 30.16 9.51
C GLY A 156 -68.34 30.91 10.38
N ASN A 157 -68.39 32.23 10.27
CA ASN A 157 -69.43 33.04 10.86
C ASN A 157 -70.42 33.48 9.77
N ARG A 158 -71.69 33.30 10.06
CA ARG A 158 -72.88 33.63 9.21
C ARG A 158 -73.02 35.14 9.07
#